data_0c8d64c2b565d4181ab06395643f5c2a
#
_entry.id   0c8d64c2b565d4181ab06395643f5c2a
#
_cell.length_a   1.000
_cell.length_b   1.000
_cell.length_c   1.000
_cell.angle_alpha   90.00
_cell.angle_beta   90.00
_cell.angle_gamma   90.00
#
_symmetry.space_group_name_H-M   'P 1'
#
loop_
_entity.id
_entity.type
_entity.pdbx_description
1 polymer ?
#
loop_
_entity_poly.entity_id
_entity_poly.type
_entity_poly.pdbx_seq_one_letter_code
_entity_poly.pdbx_strand_id
1 'polypeptide(L)'
;MNKIIFIVLTFLTLLGIQSCRTVKSKAPAESYQTFEYKPPVSHVVVPVELSLREIETELNKQLAGLIYEDDDFSDGVLMKVWKVSPILLSMKGENIVYEVPIKIWSKIKWEFNQFGFSMSDEFTADASLRMTFNTKLKIGVFWTLEPQTTLEKYDWIEKPVITGGSISLPVTFIADRVIKSQQKIITDAIDDEIKQQIQLRKYVEEGWNAMHQPIQLYNNPTAWLRISPATIAVTPLTGNKDFAIATIRIDGVAETFVGPKPAIKITNLPNASYTNNAGGDFIISLVNDMTYEEAGKLATQHLAGQTFTSSNGKKKIHIDSIQIYGGGDNLIIKTKVSG
;
A
#
# COMPACT_ATOMS: atom_id res chain seq x y z
N MET A 1 -103.26 15.66 -7.11
CA MET A 1 -102.29 14.54 -6.89
C MET A 1 -101.07 14.64 -7.83
N ASN A 2 -101.20 15.14 -9.02
CA ASN A 2 -100.08 15.17 -10.01
C ASN A 2 -98.99 16.24 -9.77
N LYS A 3 -99.28 17.36 -9.11
CA LYS A 3 -98.23 18.38 -8.85
C LYS A 3 -97.18 17.99 -7.78
N ILE A 4 -97.63 17.20 -6.81
CA ILE A 4 -96.71 16.77 -5.72
C ILE A 4 -95.75 15.62 -6.25
N ILE A 5 -96.23 14.78 -7.13
CA ILE A 5 -95.41 13.74 -7.75
C ILE A 5 -94.36 14.34 -8.67
N PHE A 6 -94.69 15.43 -9.39
CA PHE A 6 -93.71 16.10 -10.26
C PHE A 6 -92.66 16.85 -9.46
N ILE A 7 -92.98 17.47 -8.33
CA ILE A 7 -92.04 18.12 -7.44
C ILE A 7 -91.07 17.06 -6.75
N VAL A 8 -91.58 15.93 -6.34
CA VAL A 8 -90.80 14.86 -5.77
C VAL A 8 -89.87 14.23 -6.80
N LEU A 9 -90.34 14.06 -8.04
CA LEU A 9 -89.49 13.52 -9.12
C LEU A 9 -88.40 14.49 -9.54
N THR A 10 -88.67 15.79 -9.56
CA THR A 10 -87.66 16.87 -9.86
C THR A 10 -86.65 16.99 -8.72
N PHE A 11 -87.09 16.81 -7.48
CA PHE A 11 -86.16 16.82 -6.31
C PHE A 11 -85.28 15.57 -6.27
N LEU A 12 -85.77 14.39 -6.68
CA LEU A 12 -85.02 13.19 -6.78
C LEU A 12 -83.96 13.24 -7.91
N THR A 13 -84.21 13.91 -9.00
CA THR A 13 -83.25 14.11 -10.10
C THR A 13 -82.17 15.12 -9.75
N LEU A 14 -82.46 16.14 -8.92
CA LEU A 14 -81.48 17.12 -8.43
C LEU A 14 -80.51 16.49 -7.39
N LEU A 15 -80.90 15.43 -6.67
CA LEU A 15 -80.02 14.72 -5.72
C LEU A 15 -79.08 13.75 -6.42
N GLY A 16 -79.34 13.41 -7.68
CA GLY A 16 -78.50 12.48 -8.45
C GLY A 16 -77.26 13.10 -9.10
N ILE A 17 -77.12 14.45 -9.07
CA ILE A 17 -75.94 15.10 -9.69
C ILE A 17 -74.86 15.46 -8.68
N GLN A 18 -74.70 14.66 -7.62
CA GLN A 18 -73.52 14.71 -6.85
C GLN A 18 -72.41 13.86 -7.56
N SER A 19 -72.02 14.41 -8.71
CA SER A 19 -70.91 13.96 -9.53
C SER A 19 -69.69 13.78 -8.68
N CYS A 20 -69.05 12.64 -8.81
CA CYS A 20 -67.73 12.32 -8.26
C CYS A 20 -66.80 13.53 -8.28
N ARG A 21 -66.60 14.17 -7.13
CA ARG A 21 -65.50 15.12 -6.96
C ARG A 21 -64.24 14.31 -7.11
N THR A 22 -63.57 14.43 -8.24
CA THR A 22 -62.23 13.94 -8.42
C THR A 22 -61.36 14.72 -7.43
N VAL A 23 -61.04 14.11 -6.30
CA VAL A 23 -60.07 14.67 -5.37
C VAL A 23 -58.72 14.56 -6.06
N LYS A 24 -58.25 15.67 -6.63
CA LYS A 24 -56.84 15.76 -7.05
C LYS A 24 -56.03 15.82 -5.78
N SER A 25 -55.54 14.67 -5.32
CA SER A 25 -54.56 14.66 -4.26
C SER A 25 -53.31 15.40 -4.73
N LYS A 26 -52.86 16.40 -3.96
CA LYS A 26 -51.58 17.03 -4.24
C LYS A 26 -50.49 16.05 -3.79
N ALA A 27 -49.48 15.91 -4.66
CA ALA A 27 -48.28 15.17 -4.25
C ALA A 27 -47.66 15.82 -2.98
N PRO A 28 -47.12 15.03 -2.04
CA PRO A 28 -46.40 15.58 -0.90
C PRO A 28 -45.32 16.56 -1.35
N ALA A 29 -45.12 17.61 -0.54
CA ALA A 29 -44.06 18.59 -0.84
C ALA A 29 -42.66 17.93 -0.68
N GLU A 30 -41.74 18.36 -1.52
CA GLU A 30 -40.35 17.98 -1.39
C GLU A 30 -39.78 18.52 -0.08
N SER A 31 -39.16 17.65 0.72
CA SER A 31 -38.52 18.00 1.97
C SER A 31 -37.37 17.02 2.23
N TYR A 32 -36.22 17.55 2.48
CA TYR A 32 -34.97 16.76 2.67
C TYR A 32 -34.48 16.99 4.09
N GLN A 33 -34.17 15.87 4.78
CA GLN A 33 -33.50 15.92 6.07
C GLN A 33 -32.01 15.62 5.86
N THR A 34 -31.18 16.35 6.59
CA THR A 34 -29.75 16.06 6.63
C THR A 34 -29.54 14.89 7.58
N PHE A 35 -29.04 13.79 7.08
CA PHE A 35 -28.69 12.63 7.86
C PHE A 35 -27.17 12.53 7.92
N GLU A 36 -26.60 12.57 9.14
CA GLU A 36 -25.19 12.34 9.34
C GLU A 36 -24.95 10.84 9.45
N TYR A 37 -24.43 10.24 8.41
CA TYR A 37 -24.06 8.84 8.39
C TYR A 37 -22.55 8.70 8.60
N LYS A 38 -22.14 7.86 9.56
CA LYS A 38 -20.75 7.46 9.75
C LYS A 38 -20.54 6.11 9.09
N PRO A 39 -19.86 6.09 7.96
CA PRO A 39 -19.61 4.84 7.25
C PRO A 39 -18.73 3.92 8.11
N PRO A 40 -18.97 2.61 8.10
CA PRO A 40 -18.15 1.64 8.80
C PRO A 40 -16.74 1.60 8.20
N VAL A 41 -15.77 1.35 9.07
CA VAL A 41 -14.37 1.24 8.66
C VAL A 41 -14.13 -0.14 8.03
N SER A 42 -13.54 -0.13 6.86
CA SER A 42 -13.02 -1.30 6.18
C SER A 42 -11.57 -1.53 6.57
N HIS A 43 -11.14 -2.80 6.66
CA HIS A 43 -9.73 -3.13 6.84
C HIS A 43 -9.27 -4.04 5.71
N VAL A 44 -8.14 -3.68 5.13
CA VAL A 44 -7.46 -4.46 4.11
C VAL A 44 -6.11 -4.89 4.66
N VAL A 45 -5.86 -6.18 4.67
CA VAL A 45 -4.61 -6.79 5.15
C VAL A 45 -3.92 -7.44 3.96
N VAL A 46 -2.73 -6.94 3.62
CA VAL A 46 -1.96 -7.39 2.45
C VAL A 46 -0.61 -7.92 2.90
N PRO A 47 -0.36 -9.22 2.83
CA PRO A 47 0.99 -9.74 2.97
C PRO A 47 1.83 -9.35 1.74
N VAL A 48 3.02 -8.83 1.99
CA VAL A 48 4.02 -8.49 0.97
C VAL A 48 5.18 -9.44 1.13
N GLU A 49 5.42 -10.23 0.11
CA GLU A 49 6.54 -11.18 0.06
C GLU A 49 7.63 -10.66 -0.87
N LEU A 50 8.85 -10.62 -0.38
CA LEU A 50 10.04 -10.25 -1.15
C LEU A 50 10.89 -11.49 -1.36
N SER A 51 11.14 -11.86 -2.60
CA SER A 51 12.01 -12.98 -2.95
C SER A 51 13.46 -12.65 -2.62
N LEU A 52 14.03 -13.35 -1.64
CA LEU A 52 15.46 -13.18 -1.31
C LEU A 52 16.35 -13.61 -2.48
N ARG A 53 15.94 -14.60 -3.26
CA ARG A 53 16.69 -15.06 -4.43
C ARG A 53 16.77 -14.00 -5.54
N GLU A 54 15.71 -13.21 -5.75
CA GLU A 54 15.73 -12.09 -6.71
C GLU A 54 16.68 -11.00 -6.23
N ILE A 55 16.64 -10.68 -4.94
CA ILE A 55 17.55 -9.72 -4.31
C ILE A 55 19.00 -10.22 -4.40
N GLU A 56 19.25 -11.49 -4.11
CA GLU A 56 20.58 -12.13 -4.26
C GLU A 56 21.10 -11.99 -5.69
N THR A 57 20.24 -12.24 -6.68
CA THR A 57 20.62 -12.18 -8.10
C THR A 57 21.08 -10.79 -8.48
N GLU A 58 20.28 -9.77 -8.12
CA GLU A 58 20.60 -8.39 -8.46
C GLU A 58 21.83 -7.89 -7.66
N LEU A 59 21.92 -8.19 -6.36
CA LEU A 59 23.05 -7.85 -5.53
C LEU A 59 24.35 -8.47 -6.06
N ASN A 60 24.32 -9.75 -6.43
CA ASN A 60 25.49 -10.44 -6.95
C ASN A 60 25.92 -9.94 -8.35
N LYS A 61 24.99 -9.40 -9.13
CA LYS A 61 25.28 -8.76 -10.41
C LYS A 61 25.94 -7.39 -10.21
N GLN A 62 25.44 -6.59 -9.28
CA GLN A 62 25.98 -5.27 -8.98
C GLN A 62 27.36 -5.36 -8.32
N LEU A 63 27.53 -6.29 -7.38
CA LEU A 63 28.79 -6.56 -6.68
C LEU A 63 29.57 -7.69 -7.36
N ALA A 64 30.02 -7.47 -8.60
CA ALA A 64 30.80 -8.46 -9.34
C ALA A 64 32.28 -8.10 -9.39
N GLY A 65 33.14 -9.05 -9.07
CA GLY A 65 34.60 -8.89 -9.20
C GLY A 65 35.20 -7.94 -8.17
N LEU A 66 35.92 -6.92 -8.62
CA LEU A 66 36.54 -5.88 -7.77
C LEU A 66 35.41 -4.98 -7.19
N ILE A 67 35.28 -4.98 -5.86
CA ILE A 67 34.22 -4.24 -5.14
C ILE A 67 34.74 -3.04 -4.37
N TYR A 68 36.06 -2.97 -4.14
CA TYR A 68 36.71 -1.83 -3.52
C TYR A 68 38.14 -1.73 -4.01
N GLU A 69 38.60 -0.52 -4.29
CA GLU A 69 39.98 -0.21 -4.65
C GLU A 69 40.38 1.11 -3.98
N ASP A 70 41.52 1.07 -3.30
CA ASP A 70 42.23 2.21 -2.80
C ASP A 70 43.61 2.21 -3.45
N ASP A 71 43.83 3.15 -4.37
CA ASP A 71 45.08 3.33 -5.11
C ASP A 71 45.91 4.55 -4.65
N ASP A 72 45.46 5.25 -3.57
CA ASP A 72 46.19 6.35 -2.96
C ASP A 72 47.16 5.82 -1.92
N PHE A 73 48.46 5.78 -2.27
CA PHE A 73 49.52 5.32 -1.37
C PHE A 73 50.03 6.39 -0.40
N SER A 74 49.36 7.54 -0.29
CA SER A 74 49.79 8.67 0.56
C SER A 74 49.78 8.33 2.05
N ASP A 75 48.90 7.44 2.49
CA ASP A 75 48.83 6.92 3.86
C ASP A 75 49.69 5.66 4.07
N GLY A 76 50.37 5.18 3.01
CA GLY A 76 51.23 3.99 3.03
C GLY A 76 50.48 2.70 2.85
N VAL A 77 49.22 2.68 2.45
CA VAL A 77 48.44 1.46 2.21
C VAL A 77 47.73 1.53 0.85
N LEU A 78 47.91 0.51 0.01
CA LEU A 78 47.04 0.25 -1.12
C LEU A 78 46.18 -0.97 -0.80
N MET A 79 44.91 -0.95 -1.21
CA MET A 79 44.00 -2.06 -0.97
C MET A 79 43.10 -2.36 -2.16
N LYS A 80 42.94 -3.65 -2.45
CA LYS A 80 41.94 -4.13 -3.40
C LYS A 80 41.12 -5.25 -2.77
N VAL A 81 39.81 -5.18 -2.94
CA VAL A 81 38.89 -6.19 -2.40
C VAL A 81 38.02 -6.74 -3.51
N TRP A 82 38.02 -8.04 -3.66
CA TRP A 82 37.16 -8.76 -4.63
C TRP A 82 36.14 -9.60 -3.89
N LYS A 83 34.93 -9.63 -4.43
CA LYS A 83 33.95 -10.67 -4.11
C LYS A 83 34.35 -11.95 -4.86
N VAL A 84 34.50 -13.06 -4.15
CA VAL A 84 35.01 -14.33 -4.71
C VAL A 84 33.95 -15.39 -4.92
N SER A 85 32.79 -15.26 -4.29
CA SER A 85 31.65 -16.15 -4.53
C SER A 85 30.32 -15.41 -4.27
N PRO A 86 29.18 -15.98 -4.68
CA PRO A 86 27.87 -15.34 -4.46
C PRO A 86 27.56 -15.04 -3.00
N ILE A 87 26.94 -13.88 -2.77
CA ILE A 87 26.31 -13.52 -1.51
C ILE A 87 24.98 -14.27 -1.43
N LEU A 88 24.72 -14.93 -0.31
CA LEU A 88 23.48 -15.65 -0.02
C LEU A 88 22.78 -14.95 1.13
N LEU A 89 21.48 -14.73 0.98
CA LEU A 89 20.60 -14.06 1.94
C LEU A 89 19.70 -15.09 2.62
N SER A 90 19.38 -14.84 3.88
CA SER A 90 18.35 -15.61 4.60
C SER A 90 17.73 -14.76 5.70
N MET A 91 16.48 -15.05 6.08
CA MET A 91 15.86 -14.44 7.26
C MET A 91 16.14 -15.30 8.50
N LYS A 92 16.51 -14.64 9.60
CA LYS A 92 16.62 -15.22 10.93
C LYS A 92 15.82 -14.36 11.91
N GLY A 93 14.58 -14.74 12.16
CA GLY A 93 13.63 -13.89 12.89
C GLY A 93 13.31 -12.62 12.08
N GLU A 94 13.61 -11.45 12.65
CA GLU A 94 13.41 -10.14 12.01
C GLU A 94 14.66 -9.63 11.26
N ASN A 95 15.71 -10.43 11.17
CA ASN A 95 16.99 -10.00 10.62
C ASN A 95 17.29 -10.70 9.30
N ILE A 96 17.87 -9.96 8.38
CA ILE A 96 18.46 -10.49 7.14
C ILE A 96 19.90 -10.86 7.48
N VAL A 97 20.23 -12.14 7.33
CA VAL A 97 21.58 -12.67 7.54
C VAL A 97 22.20 -12.98 6.18
N TYR A 98 23.42 -12.56 5.96
CA TYR A 98 24.12 -12.81 4.71
C TYR A 98 25.61 -12.96 4.90
N GLU A 99 26.21 -13.74 4.01
CA GLU A 99 27.65 -14.01 4.00
C GLU A 99 28.28 -13.36 2.77
N VAL A 100 29.35 -12.60 3.01
CA VAL A 100 30.12 -11.91 1.96
C VAL A 100 31.53 -12.51 1.92
N PRO A 101 31.81 -13.44 1.00
CA PRO A 101 33.15 -13.99 0.83
C PRO A 101 33.98 -13.04 -0.04
N ILE A 102 35.12 -12.59 0.52
CA ILE A 102 36.02 -11.63 -0.11
C ILE A 102 37.44 -12.10 -0.14
N LYS A 103 38.17 -11.65 -1.15
CA LYS A 103 39.63 -11.69 -1.20
C LYS A 103 40.15 -10.27 -1.06
N ILE A 104 41.17 -10.09 -0.21
CA ILE A 104 41.83 -8.82 -0.01
C ILE A 104 43.27 -8.97 -0.46
N TRP A 105 43.73 -8.02 -1.27
CA TRP A 105 45.14 -7.77 -1.50
C TRP A 105 45.45 -6.38 -0.97
N SER A 106 46.58 -6.28 -0.25
CA SER A 106 47.08 -5.00 0.25
C SER A 106 48.57 -4.87 0.03
N LYS A 107 49.02 -3.63 -0.20
CA LYS A 107 50.43 -3.25 -0.21
C LYS A 107 50.63 -2.20 0.88
N ILE A 108 51.56 -2.46 1.79
CA ILE A 108 51.76 -1.67 3.01
C ILE A 108 53.19 -1.19 3.03
N LYS A 109 53.40 0.12 3.20
CA LYS A 109 54.68 0.72 3.46
C LYS A 109 54.92 0.71 4.95
N TRP A 110 55.99 0.11 5.36
CA TRP A 110 56.42 0.08 6.76
C TRP A 110 57.64 0.96 6.94
N GLU A 111 57.58 1.91 7.86
CA GLU A 111 58.68 2.80 8.20
C GLU A 111 59.05 2.63 9.65
N PHE A 112 60.33 2.41 9.91
CA PHE A 112 60.89 2.40 11.25
C PHE A 112 61.96 3.50 11.39
N ASN A 113 61.65 4.46 12.23
CA ASN A 113 62.56 5.60 12.52
C ASN A 113 62.79 5.68 14.01
N GLN A 114 63.85 5.01 14.52
CA GLN A 114 64.29 5.13 15.91
C GLN A 114 65.82 5.09 16.00
N PHE A 115 66.36 5.85 16.98
CA PHE A 115 67.78 5.87 17.29
C PHE A 115 68.71 6.26 16.11
N GLY A 116 68.24 7.07 15.16
CA GLY A 116 69.03 7.46 14.01
C GLY A 116 69.13 6.46 12.88
N PHE A 117 68.42 5.35 13.00
CA PHE A 117 68.22 4.38 11.91
C PHE A 117 66.86 4.55 11.27
N SER A 118 66.88 4.73 9.95
CA SER A 118 65.67 4.78 9.12
C SER A 118 65.67 3.53 8.24
N MET A 119 64.63 2.74 8.36
CA MET A 119 64.36 1.59 7.47
C MET A 119 62.96 1.77 6.91
N SER A 120 62.83 1.67 5.60
CA SER A 120 61.52 1.55 4.94
C SER A 120 61.51 0.30 4.07
N ASP A 121 60.41 -0.45 4.11
CA ASP A 121 60.22 -1.60 3.26
C ASP A 121 58.74 -1.66 2.83
N GLU A 122 58.45 -2.29 1.72
CA GLU A 122 57.11 -2.48 1.19
C GLU A 122 56.75 -3.97 1.26
N PHE A 123 55.62 -4.25 1.85
CA PHE A 123 55.13 -5.64 1.99
C PHE A 123 53.78 -5.76 1.27
N THR A 124 53.53 -6.91 0.69
CA THR A 124 52.20 -7.29 0.20
C THR A 124 51.58 -8.30 1.14
N ALA A 125 50.27 -8.21 1.31
CA ALA A 125 49.50 -9.18 2.05
C ALA A 125 48.29 -9.62 1.23
N ASP A 126 48.10 -10.93 1.16
CA ASP A 126 46.92 -11.57 0.61
C ASP A 126 46.16 -12.28 1.71
N ALA A 127 44.82 -12.20 1.64
CA ALA A 127 43.93 -12.87 2.57
C ALA A 127 42.60 -13.16 1.91
N SER A 128 41.93 -14.21 2.32
CA SER A 128 40.53 -14.46 1.94
C SER A 128 39.73 -14.78 3.21
N LEU A 129 38.57 -14.14 3.33
CA LEU A 129 37.70 -14.35 4.48
C LEU A 129 36.22 -14.28 4.07
N ARG A 130 35.39 -14.87 4.91
CA ARG A 130 33.94 -14.78 4.83
C ARG A 130 33.45 -13.94 5.99
N MET A 131 32.78 -12.85 5.69
CA MET A 131 32.13 -11.97 6.69
C MET A 131 30.65 -12.31 6.76
N THR A 132 30.12 -12.53 7.96
CA THR A 132 28.69 -12.75 8.20
C THR A 132 28.09 -11.50 8.81
N PHE A 133 27.14 -10.90 8.10
CA PHE A 133 26.42 -9.72 8.53
C PHE A 133 25.00 -10.07 8.93
N ASN A 134 24.47 -9.24 9.80
CA ASN A 134 23.11 -9.31 10.30
C ASN A 134 22.51 -7.90 10.21
N THR A 135 21.50 -7.73 9.37
CA THR A 135 20.83 -6.43 9.16
C THR A 135 19.39 -6.49 9.60
N LYS A 136 19.02 -5.66 10.57
CA LYS A 136 17.64 -5.42 10.95
C LYS A 136 17.11 -4.20 10.19
N LEU A 137 16.02 -4.39 9.44
CA LEU A 137 15.35 -3.30 8.73
C LEU A 137 14.20 -2.76 9.58
N LYS A 138 14.23 -1.47 9.89
CA LYS A 138 13.12 -0.75 10.52
C LYS A 138 12.57 0.29 9.57
N ILE A 139 11.29 0.57 9.69
CA ILE A 139 10.65 1.66 8.98
C ILE A 139 10.50 2.82 9.96
N GLY A 140 11.14 3.95 9.68
CA GLY A 140 11.03 5.16 10.47
C GLY A 140 9.66 5.82 10.34
N VAL A 141 9.34 6.71 11.27
CA VAL A 141 8.04 7.40 11.37
C VAL A 141 7.62 8.07 10.06
N PHE A 142 8.56 8.58 9.27
CA PHE A 142 8.31 9.25 8.00
C PHE A 142 8.47 8.34 6.78
N TRP A 143 8.31 7.03 6.95
CA TRP A 143 8.52 6.02 5.91
C TRP A 143 9.96 5.98 5.38
N THR A 144 10.90 6.35 6.22
CA THR A 144 12.33 6.15 5.96
C THR A 144 12.70 4.72 6.26
N LEU A 145 13.61 4.15 5.47
CA LEU A 145 14.20 2.86 5.81
C LEU A 145 15.40 3.08 6.74
N GLU A 146 15.41 2.40 7.87
CA GLU A 146 16.43 2.49 8.90
C GLU A 146 17.09 1.13 9.10
N PRO A 147 18.05 0.76 8.24
CA PRO A 147 18.82 -0.47 8.43
C PRO A 147 19.76 -0.32 9.62
N GLN A 148 19.99 -1.42 10.29
CA GLN A 148 20.95 -1.56 11.40
C GLN A 148 21.76 -2.83 11.16
N THR A 149 22.90 -2.66 10.53
CA THR A 149 23.81 -3.77 10.20
C THR A 149 24.84 -3.98 11.29
N THR A 150 25.10 -5.23 11.61
CA THR A 150 26.18 -5.67 12.51
C THR A 150 26.99 -6.76 11.84
N LEU A 151 28.29 -6.74 12.05
CA LEU A 151 29.15 -7.86 11.72
C LEU A 151 29.04 -8.90 12.84
N GLU A 152 28.40 -10.04 12.54
CA GLU A 152 28.19 -11.13 13.51
C GLU A 152 29.49 -11.88 13.75
N LYS A 153 30.18 -12.26 12.66
CA LYS A 153 31.47 -12.94 12.69
C LYS A 153 32.20 -12.83 11.37
N TYR A 154 33.47 -13.22 11.37
CA TYR A 154 34.20 -13.49 10.15
C TYR A 154 35.05 -14.74 10.34
N ASP A 155 35.25 -15.48 9.28
CA ASP A 155 36.03 -16.71 9.24
C ASP A 155 37.07 -16.60 8.13
N TRP A 156 38.34 -16.84 8.47
CA TRP A 156 39.42 -16.87 7.48
C TRP A 156 39.27 -18.10 6.58
N ILE A 157 39.19 -17.87 5.26
CA ILE A 157 39.34 -18.91 4.23
C ILE A 157 40.83 -19.12 3.97
N GLU A 158 41.59 -18.03 3.76
CA GLU A 158 43.02 -18.00 3.67
C GLU A 158 43.52 -16.93 4.64
N LYS A 159 44.35 -17.34 5.61
CA LYS A 159 44.87 -16.41 6.61
C LYS A 159 45.84 -15.42 5.99
N PRO A 160 45.88 -14.17 6.46
CA PRO A 160 46.76 -13.16 5.92
C PRO A 160 48.24 -13.52 6.16
N VAL A 161 49.00 -13.40 5.09
CA VAL A 161 50.44 -13.61 5.07
C VAL A 161 51.09 -12.39 4.47
N ILE A 162 52.02 -11.78 5.18
CA ILE A 162 52.90 -10.73 4.63
C ILE A 162 54.04 -11.40 3.87
N THR A 163 54.24 -10.94 2.64
CA THR A 163 55.37 -11.37 1.80
C THR A 163 56.20 -10.16 1.45
N GLY A 164 57.50 -10.21 1.78
CA GLY A 164 58.48 -9.19 1.46
C GLY A 164 59.87 -9.79 1.41
N GLY A 165 60.57 -9.66 0.31
CA GLY A 165 61.88 -10.29 0.09
C GLY A 165 61.80 -11.80 0.24
N SER A 166 62.64 -12.36 1.15
CA SER A 166 62.66 -13.82 1.43
C SER A 166 61.83 -14.20 2.66
N ILE A 167 61.01 -13.27 3.20
CA ILE A 167 60.29 -13.46 4.47
C ILE A 167 58.81 -13.58 4.19
N SER A 168 58.17 -14.59 4.81
CA SER A 168 56.70 -14.73 4.83
C SER A 168 56.27 -14.90 6.29
N LEU A 169 55.46 -13.97 6.80
CA LEU A 169 55.03 -13.94 8.20
C LEU A 169 53.50 -13.94 8.29
N PRO A 170 52.91 -14.79 9.13
CA PRO A 170 51.50 -14.76 9.42
C PRO A 170 51.17 -13.53 10.28
N VAL A 171 50.19 -12.74 9.82
CA VAL A 171 49.82 -11.47 10.46
C VAL A 171 48.34 -11.43 10.85
N THR A 172 47.76 -12.59 11.12
CA THR A 172 46.34 -12.74 11.47
C THR A 172 45.91 -11.80 12.59
N PHE A 173 46.74 -11.64 13.65
CA PHE A 173 46.41 -10.77 14.78
C PHE A 173 46.33 -9.27 14.39
N ILE A 174 47.13 -8.83 13.42
CA ILE A 174 47.08 -7.47 12.88
C ILE A 174 45.80 -7.28 12.05
N ALA A 175 45.52 -8.22 11.15
CA ALA A 175 44.34 -8.20 10.32
C ALA A 175 43.03 -8.25 11.16
N ASP A 176 42.99 -9.07 12.20
CA ASP A 176 41.88 -9.11 13.16
C ASP A 176 41.65 -7.76 13.85
N ARG A 177 42.73 -7.06 14.19
CA ARG A 177 42.66 -5.73 14.81
C ARG A 177 42.14 -4.69 13.81
N VAL A 178 42.59 -4.75 12.56
CA VAL A 178 42.12 -3.86 11.48
C VAL A 178 40.66 -4.12 11.21
N ILE A 179 40.22 -5.35 11.03
CA ILE A 179 38.80 -5.68 10.82
C ILE A 179 37.93 -5.11 11.94
N LYS A 180 38.33 -5.34 13.20
CA LYS A 180 37.59 -4.81 14.36
C LYS A 180 37.54 -3.28 14.39
N SER A 181 38.64 -2.60 14.03
CA SER A 181 38.64 -1.13 13.98
C SER A 181 37.80 -0.54 12.85
N GLN A 182 37.69 -1.25 11.72
CA GLN A 182 36.95 -0.82 10.54
C GLN A 182 35.51 -1.33 10.54
N GLN A 183 35.11 -2.18 11.47
CA GLN A 183 33.79 -2.81 11.51
C GLN A 183 32.67 -1.78 11.39
N LYS A 184 32.74 -0.69 12.15
CA LYS A 184 31.72 0.34 12.14
C LYS A 184 31.64 1.05 10.77
N ILE A 185 32.76 1.34 10.16
CA ILE A 185 32.80 2.00 8.83
C ILE A 185 32.13 1.10 7.78
N ILE A 186 32.45 -0.20 7.82
CA ILE A 186 31.87 -1.18 6.89
C ILE A 186 30.35 -1.28 7.08
N THR A 187 29.88 -1.41 8.33
CA THR A 187 28.45 -1.55 8.60
C THR A 187 27.68 -0.27 8.30
N ASP A 188 28.23 0.91 8.62
CA ASP A 188 27.62 2.19 8.28
C ASP A 188 27.53 2.38 6.75
N ALA A 189 28.57 1.99 6.00
CA ALA A 189 28.53 2.06 4.53
C ALA A 189 27.44 1.15 3.92
N ILE A 190 27.26 -0.04 4.47
CA ILE A 190 26.18 -0.94 4.08
C ILE A 190 24.81 -0.30 4.38
N ASP A 191 24.64 0.23 5.58
CA ASP A 191 23.41 0.88 6.00
C ASP A 191 23.05 2.10 5.11
N ASP A 192 24.04 2.90 4.78
CA ASP A 192 23.86 4.08 3.93
C ASP A 192 23.54 3.71 2.49
N GLU A 193 24.16 2.66 1.93
CA GLU A 193 23.82 2.15 0.61
C GLU A 193 22.38 1.62 0.55
N ILE A 194 21.95 0.85 1.55
CA ILE A 194 20.56 0.37 1.64
C ILE A 194 19.56 1.54 1.70
N LYS A 195 19.85 2.58 2.48
CA LYS A 195 19.01 3.78 2.56
C LYS A 195 18.90 4.54 1.24
N GLN A 196 20.01 4.64 0.50
CA GLN A 196 20.05 5.36 -0.77
C GLN A 196 19.32 4.62 -1.88
N GLN A 197 19.46 3.30 -1.94
CA GLN A 197 18.85 2.47 -3.00
C GLN A 197 17.35 2.31 -2.83
N ILE A 198 16.85 2.32 -1.59
CA ILE A 198 15.44 2.04 -1.30
C ILE A 198 14.70 3.31 -0.88
N GLN A 199 14.03 3.95 -1.83
CA GLN A 199 13.20 5.13 -1.60
C GLN A 199 11.78 4.73 -1.13
N LEU A 200 11.68 4.08 0.04
CA LEU A 200 10.43 3.52 0.56
C LEU A 200 9.29 4.53 0.58
N ARG A 201 9.55 5.75 1.10
CA ARG A 201 8.54 6.82 1.19
C ARG A 201 7.86 7.11 -0.14
N LYS A 202 8.63 7.19 -1.22
CA LYS A 202 8.11 7.48 -2.56
C LYS A 202 7.08 6.43 -2.99
N TYR A 203 7.42 5.15 -2.85
CA TYR A 203 6.53 4.06 -3.24
C TYR A 203 5.26 3.99 -2.40
N VAL A 204 5.39 4.21 -1.08
CA VAL A 204 4.23 4.23 -0.19
C VAL A 204 3.32 5.43 -0.49
N GLU A 205 3.88 6.60 -0.77
CA GLU A 205 3.12 7.81 -1.11
C GLU A 205 2.42 7.69 -2.47
N GLU A 206 3.07 7.11 -3.47
CA GLU A 206 2.46 6.79 -4.77
C GLU A 206 1.27 5.82 -4.61
N GLY A 207 1.45 4.75 -3.84
CA GLY A 207 0.38 3.80 -3.53
C GLY A 207 -0.77 4.44 -2.76
N TRP A 208 -0.45 5.28 -1.75
CA TRP A 208 -1.44 6.04 -0.98
C TRP A 208 -2.28 6.95 -1.87
N ASN A 209 -1.63 7.71 -2.74
CA ASN A 209 -2.30 8.60 -3.68
C ASN A 209 -3.14 7.84 -4.71
N ALA A 210 -2.66 6.70 -5.19
CA ALA A 210 -3.39 5.86 -6.13
C ALA A 210 -4.69 5.31 -5.53
N MET A 211 -4.71 4.97 -4.24
CA MET A 211 -5.92 4.50 -3.55
C MET A 211 -7.05 5.52 -3.51
N HIS A 212 -6.75 6.82 -3.56
CA HIS A 212 -7.76 7.88 -3.58
C HIS A 212 -8.44 8.08 -4.94
N GLN A 213 -7.95 7.42 -6.00
CA GLN A 213 -8.54 7.56 -7.33
C GLN A 213 -9.82 6.73 -7.42
N PRO A 214 -10.97 7.34 -7.78
CA PRO A 214 -12.20 6.58 -7.98
C PRO A 214 -12.06 5.57 -9.10
N ILE A 215 -12.48 4.35 -8.83
CA ILE A 215 -12.44 3.21 -9.75
C ILE A 215 -13.84 3.05 -10.37
N GLN A 216 -13.92 3.06 -11.68
CA GLN A 216 -15.18 2.79 -12.36
C GLN A 216 -15.48 1.29 -12.29
N LEU A 217 -16.63 0.94 -11.66
CA LEU A 217 -17.06 -0.45 -11.50
C LEU A 217 -17.98 -0.88 -12.65
N TYR A 218 -18.81 0.04 -13.12
CA TYR A 218 -19.84 -0.26 -14.12
C TYR A 218 -20.12 0.93 -15.03
N ASN A 219 -20.59 0.68 -16.25
CA ASN A 219 -20.82 1.71 -17.27
C ASN A 219 -22.29 2.11 -17.42
N ASN A 220 -23.22 1.17 -17.21
CA ASN A 220 -24.64 1.43 -17.38
C ASN A 220 -25.50 0.64 -16.37
N PRO A 221 -25.97 1.26 -15.25
CA PRO A 221 -25.69 2.64 -14.87
C PRO A 221 -24.22 2.85 -14.51
N THR A 222 -23.69 4.04 -14.72
CA THR A 222 -22.32 4.36 -14.32
C THR A 222 -22.20 4.25 -12.80
N ALA A 223 -21.26 3.42 -12.33
CA ALA A 223 -21.01 3.24 -10.91
C ALA A 223 -19.51 3.34 -10.61
N TRP A 224 -19.17 3.94 -9.47
CA TRP A 224 -17.83 4.24 -9.03
C TRP A 224 -17.58 3.69 -7.63
N LEU A 225 -16.37 3.21 -7.38
CA LEU A 225 -15.84 2.94 -6.05
C LEU A 225 -14.87 4.06 -5.68
N ARG A 226 -15.08 4.66 -4.51
CA ARG A 226 -14.13 5.56 -3.86
C ARG A 226 -13.62 4.89 -2.60
N ILE A 227 -12.30 4.83 -2.48
CA ILE A 227 -11.62 4.42 -1.25
C ILE A 227 -11.06 5.67 -0.60
N SER A 228 -11.31 5.84 0.69
CA SER A 228 -10.78 6.91 1.52
C SER A 228 -9.94 6.26 2.62
N PRO A 229 -8.64 5.96 2.36
CA PRO A 229 -7.77 5.36 3.36
C PRO A 229 -7.53 6.38 4.48
N ALA A 230 -7.47 5.89 5.73
CA ALA A 230 -7.31 6.71 6.92
C ALA A 230 -6.03 6.39 7.68
N THR A 231 -5.70 5.11 7.84
CA THR A 231 -4.49 4.66 8.53
C THR A 231 -3.78 3.57 7.75
N ILE A 232 -2.48 3.47 7.97
CA ILE A 232 -1.64 2.41 7.42
C ILE A 232 -0.66 1.95 8.50
N ALA A 233 -0.59 0.65 8.71
CA ALA A 233 0.32 0.02 9.65
C ALA A 233 1.07 -1.12 8.97
N VAL A 234 2.25 -1.45 9.48
CA VAL A 234 3.09 -2.51 8.94
C VAL A 234 3.59 -3.40 10.08
N THR A 235 3.68 -4.71 9.84
CA THR A 235 4.34 -5.62 10.78
C THR A 235 5.86 -5.53 10.63
N PRO A 236 6.62 -5.92 11.66
CA PRO A 236 8.04 -6.19 11.49
C PRO A 236 8.29 -7.17 10.35
N LEU A 237 9.42 -7.01 9.68
CA LEU A 237 9.86 -7.92 8.62
C LEU A 237 10.23 -9.27 9.25
N THR A 238 9.66 -10.34 8.73
CA THR A 238 9.96 -11.72 9.14
C THR A 238 10.14 -12.58 7.89
N GLY A 239 10.49 -13.84 8.03
CA GLY A 239 10.56 -14.71 6.86
C GLY A 239 11.37 -15.97 7.08
N ASN A 240 11.88 -16.52 5.99
CA ASN A 240 12.64 -17.75 5.95
C ASN A 240 13.86 -17.62 5.00
N LYS A 241 14.41 -18.71 4.52
CA LYS A 241 15.54 -18.70 3.58
C LYS A 241 15.19 -18.21 2.15
N ASP A 242 13.92 -18.19 1.79
CA ASP A 242 13.49 -17.88 0.41
C ASP A 242 12.79 -16.52 0.30
N PHE A 243 12.07 -16.11 1.36
CA PHE A 243 11.25 -14.91 1.37
C PHE A 243 11.43 -14.08 2.64
N ALA A 244 11.40 -12.77 2.47
CA ALA A 244 11.16 -11.80 3.52
C ALA A 244 9.71 -11.32 3.41
N ILE A 245 8.98 -11.29 4.53
CA ILE A 245 7.53 -11.06 4.58
C ILE A 245 7.23 -9.94 5.56
N ALA A 246 6.47 -8.95 5.10
CA ALA A 246 5.83 -7.96 5.95
C ALA A 246 4.34 -7.90 5.60
N THR A 247 3.49 -7.63 6.60
CA THR A 247 2.05 -7.46 6.36
C THR A 247 1.68 -6.00 6.52
N ILE A 248 1.01 -5.45 5.53
CA ILE A 248 0.50 -4.08 5.53
C ILE A 248 -0.99 -4.16 5.87
N ARG A 249 -1.41 -3.37 6.86
CA ARG A 249 -2.82 -3.14 7.19
C ARG A 249 -3.19 -1.71 6.82
N ILE A 250 -4.28 -1.57 6.08
CA ILE A 250 -4.85 -0.27 5.71
C ILE A 250 -6.28 -0.25 6.21
N ASP A 251 -6.60 0.75 7.02
CA ASP A 251 -7.97 1.00 7.46
C ASP A 251 -8.50 2.24 6.74
N GLY A 252 -9.77 2.19 6.32
CA GLY A 252 -10.38 3.28 5.58
C GLY A 252 -11.85 3.04 5.31
N VAL A 253 -12.45 3.91 4.53
CA VAL A 253 -13.86 3.84 4.13
C VAL A 253 -13.94 3.51 2.65
N ALA A 254 -14.83 2.59 2.29
CA ALA A 254 -15.16 2.26 0.92
C ALA A 254 -16.61 2.63 0.62
N GLU A 255 -16.82 3.45 -0.40
CA GLU A 255 -18.13 3.97 -0.81
C GLU A 255 -18.35 3.72 -2.30
N THR A 256 -19.56 3.37 -2.66
CA THR A 256 -19.97 3.28 -4.06
C THR A 256 -20.93 4.41 -4.40
N PHE A 257 -20.80 4.96 -5.59
CA PHE A 257 -21.62 6.05 -6.11
C PHE A 257 -22.24 5.63 -7.43
N VAL A 258 -23.52 5.85 -7.58
CA VAL A 258 -24.20 5.68 -8.87
C VAL A 258 -24.40 7.05 -9.51
N GLY A 259 -24.00 7.20 -10.77
CA GLY A 259 -24.08 8.45 -11.51
C GLY A 259 -22.71 9.08 -11.81
N PRO A 260 -22.51 10.39 -11.60
CA PRO A 260 -21.27 11.08 -11.97
C PRO A 260 -20.08 10.62 -11.10
N LYS A 261 -18.87 10.75 -11.67
CA LYS A 261 -17.63 10.44 -10.96
C LYS A 261 -17.52 11.28 -9.69
N PRO A 262 -17.32 10.66 -8.53
CA PRO A 262 -17.17 11.38 -7.27
C PRO A 262 -15.88 12.22 -7.25
N ALA A 263 -15.89 13.31 -6.48
CA ALA A 263 -14.72 14.16 -6.31
C ALA A 263 -13.59 13.40 -5.61
N ILE A 264 -12.37 13.62 -6.08
CA ILE A 264 -11.15 13.08 -5.47
C ILE A 264 -10.83 13.90 -4.23
N LYS A 265 -10.65 13.22 -3.10
CA LYS A 265 -10.24 13.83 -1.83
C LYS A 265 -8.97 13.14 -1.36
N ILE A 266 -7.81 13.69 -1.73
CA ILE A 266 -6.51 13.16 -1.30
C ILE A 266 -6.22 13.64 0.11
N THR A 267 -5.89 12.71 1.00
CA THR A 267 -5.36 12.99 2.34
C THR A 267 -3.85 12.78 2.34
N ASN A 268 -3.16 13.48 3.22
CA ASN A 268 -1.72 13.27 3.38
C ASN A 268 -1.43 11.85 3.86
N LEU A 269 -0.33 11.28 3.37
CA LEU A 269 0.16 10.01 3.89
C LEU A 269 0.40 10.11 5.41
N PRO A 270 -0.25 9.27 6.23
CA PRO A 270 -0.02 9.29 7.67
C PRO A 270 1.39 8.78 8.00
N ASN A 271 1.85 9.08 9.19
CA ASN A 271 3.08 8.54 9.72
C ASN A 271 3.03 7.00 9.74
N ALA A 272 4.19 6.38 9.53
CA ALA A 272 4.31 4.94 9.63
C ALA A 272 4.01 4.48 11.07
N SER A 273 3.21 3.43 11.19
CA SER A 273 2.93 2.79 12.46
C SER A 273 3.24 1.29 12.39
N TYR A 274 3.74 0.75 13.50
CA TYR A 274 3.95 -0.68 13.64
C TYR A 274 2.80 -1.35 14.34
N THR A 275 2.48 -2.57 13.90
CA THR A 275 1.58 -3.47 14.60
C THR A 275 2.19 -4.86 14.65
N ASN A 276 2.15 -5.50 15.82
CA ASN A 276 2.58 -6.90 15.95
C ASN A 276 1.51 -7.87 15.45
N ASN A 277 0.29 -7.37 15.23
CA ASN A 277 -0.82 -8.15 14.70
C ASN A 277 -1.60 -7.28 13.71
N ALA A 278 -1.40 -7.52 12.43
CA ALA A 278 -2.16 -6.85 11.37
C ALA A 278 -3.63 -7.33 11.31
N GLY A 279 -3.99 -8.37 12.07
CA GLY A 279 -5.25 -9.09 11.92
C GLY A 279 -5.20 -10.05 10.75
N GLY A 280 -6.11 -11.01 10.71
CA GLY A 280 -6.27 -11.96 9.60
C GLY A 280 -7.47 -11.65 8.72
N ASP A 281 -8.29 -10.68 9.12
CA ASP A 281 -9.57 -10.43 8.49
C ASP A 281 -9.46 -9.35 7.41
N PHE A 282 -9.98 -9.69 6.24
CA PHE A 282 -10.21 -8.74 5.16
C PHE A 282 -11.70 -8.37 5.20
N ILE A 283 -12.00 -7.17 5.69
CA ILE A 283 -13.39 -6.70 5.84
C ILE A 283 -13.56 -5.46 4.98
N ILE A 284 -14.40 -5.55 3.95
CA ILE A 284 -14.85 -4.39 3.18
C ILE A 284 -16.32 -4.15 3.49
N SER A 285 -16.60 -3.03 4.11
CA SER A 285 -17.95 -2.51 4.30
C SER A 285 -18.23 -1.48 3.21
N LEU A 286 -19.13 -1.79 2.29
CA LEU A 286 -19.50 -0.89 1.22
C LEU A 286 -20.74 -0.09 1.60
N VAL A 287 -20.63 1.22 1.51
CA VAL A 287 -21.77 2.14 1.58
C VAL A 287 -22.12 2.54 0.16
N ASN A 288 -23.38 2.36 -0.20
CA ASN A 288 -23.87 2.80 -1.52
C ASN A 288 -24.58 4.14 -1.40
N ASP A 289 -24.11 5.11 -2.15
CA ASP A 289 -24.70 6.44 -2.26
C ASP A 289 -25.29 6.64 -3.64
N MET A 290 -26.59 7.00 -3.66
CA MET A 290 -27.34 7.27 -4.89
C MET A 290 -28.26 8.44 -4.64
N THR A 291 -28.23 9.44 -5.53
CA THR A 291 -29.16 10.55 -5.47
C THR A 291 -30.57 10.10 -5.83
N TYR A 292 -31.58 10.79 -5.28
CA TYR A 292 -32.99 10.56 -5.66
C TYR A 292 -33.23 10.70 -7.17
N GLU A 293 -32.51 11.62 -7.81
CA GLU A 293 -32.60 11.83 -9.26
C GLU A 293 -32.09 10.61 -10.03
N GLU A 294 -30.91 10.06 -9.67
CA GLU A 294 -30.39 8.85 -10.31
C GLU A 294 -31.28 7.63 -10.04
N ALA A 295 -31.80 7.50 -8.82
CA ALA A 295 -32.76 6.45 -8.49
C ALA A 295 -34.01 6.54 -9.34
N GLY A 296 -34.56 7.77 -9.56
CA GLY A 296 -35.70 8.00 -10.42
C GLY A 296 -35.44 7.72 -11.91
N LYS A 297 -34.25 8.08 -12.42
CA LYS A 297 -33.81 7.73 -13.78
C LYS A 297 -33.72 6.22 -13.98
N LEU A 298 -33.09 5.52 -13.07
CA LEU A 298 -32.99 4.05 -13.11
C LEU A 298 -34.32 3.35 -13.02
N ALA A 299 -35.20 3.79 -12.10
CA ALA A 299 -36.56 3.28 -11.98
C ALA A 299 -37.34 3.50 -13.27
N THR A 300 -37.25 4.69 -13.89
CA THR A 300 -37.86 4.97 -15.17
C THR A 300 -37.34 4.10 -16.28
N GLN A 301 -35.99 3.93 -16.38
CA GLN A 301 -35.36 3.12 -17.41
C GLN A 301 -35.81 1.65 -17.36
N HIS A 302 -36.04 1.10 -16.18
CA HIS A 302 -36.43 -0.30 -16.01
C HIS A 302 -37.93 -0.54 -16.04
N LEU A 303 -38.75 0.46 -15.70
CA LEU A 303 -40.20 0.29 -15.53
C LEU A 303 -41.06 1.04 -16.58
N ALA A 304 -40.50 2.03 -17.27
CA ALA A 304 -41.25 2.72 -18.34
C ALA A 304 -41.63 1.76 -19.47
N GLY A 305 -42.83 1.93 -19.96
CA GLY A 305 -43.41 1.06 -20.99
C GLY A 305 -44.04 -0.24 -20.45
N GLN A 306 -43.84 -0.57 -19.16
CA GLN A 306 -44.55 -1.69 -18.58
C GLN A 306 -46.05 -1.41 -18.44
N THR A 307 -46.87 -2.41 -18.72
CA THR A 307 -48.31 -2.35 -18.65
C THR A 307 -48.85 -3.20 -17.53
N PHE A 308 -49.60 -2.62 -16.65
CA PHE A 308 -50.29 -3.31 -15.58
C PHE A 308 -51.79 -3.37 -15.90
N THR A 309 -52.34 -4.56 -15.79
CA THR A 309 -53.79 -4.79 -16.06
C THR A 309 -54.48 -5.02 -14.73
N SER A 310 -55.62 -4.35 -14.51
CA SER A 310 -56.41 -4.56 -13.30
C SER A 310 -56.95 -6.02 -13.22
N SER A 311 -57.21 -6.49 -11.99
CA SER A 311 -57.67 -7.86 -11.73
C SER A 311 -58.90 -8.29 -12.52
N ASN A 312 -59.76 -7.34 -12.94
CA ASN A 312 -60.93 -7.58 -13.77
C ASN A 312 -60.68 -7.43 -15.29
N GLY A 313 -59.42 -7.18 -15.71
CA GLY A 313 -58.99 -7.04 -17.11
C GLY A 313 -59.47 -5.79 -17.82
N LYS A 314 -60.24 -4.90 -17.14
CA LYS A 314 -60.92 -3.76 -17.80
C LYS A 314 -60.11 -2.47 -17.87
N LYS A 315 -59.04 -2.36 -17.06
CA LYS A 315 -58.19 -1.19 -17.05
C LYS A 315 -56.74 -1.60 -17.26
N LYS A 316 -56.05 -0.87 -18.14
CA LYS A 316 -54.63 -1.00 -18.39
C LYS A 316 -53.96 0.32 -17.99
N ILE A 317 -52.83 0.25 -17.32
CA ILE A 317 -52.03 1.40 -16.91
C ILE A 317 -50.64 1.19 -17.44
N HIS A 318 -50.12 2.17 -18.17
CA HIS A 318 -48.75 2.21 -18.64
C HIS A 318 -47.92 3.13 -17.74
N ILE A 319 -46.75 2.71 -17.35
CA ILE A 319 -45.81 3.59 -16.64
C ILE A 319 -45.04 4.42 -17.67
N ASP A 320 -45.17 5.76 -17.59
CA ASP A 320 -44.46 6.72 -18.47
C ASP A 320 -43.12 7.11 -17.85
N SER A 321 -43.11 7.49 -16.56
CA SER A 321 -41.90 7.90 -15.84
C SER A 321 -42.08 7.78 -14.34
N ILE A 322 -40.96 7.68 -13.63
CA ILE A 322 -40.89 7.61 -12.18
C ILE A 322 -39.97 8.72 -11.67
N GLN A 323 -40.49 9.50 -10.74
CA GLN A 323 -39.72 10.51 -10.00
C GLN A 323 -39.62 10.08 -8.53
N ILE A 324 -38.42 10.14 -7.97
CA ILE A 324 -38.19 9.81 -6.57
C ILE A 324 -37.66 11.05 -5.85
N TYR A 325 -38.19 11.36 -4.67
CA TYR A 325 -37.76 12.50 -3.86
C TYR A 325 -38.07 12.29 -2.38
N GLY A 326 -37.43 13.09 -1.51
CA GLY A 326 -37.67 13.07 -0.07
C GLY A 326 -38.95 13.83 0.32
N GLY A 327 -39.73 13.30 1.23
CA GLY A 327 -40.90 13.95 1.82
C GLY A 327 -40.86 13.84 3.35
N GLY A 328 -39.98 14.59 4.01
CA GLY A 328 -39.67 14.43 5.44
C GLY A 328 -38.99 13.09 5.72
N ASP A 329 -39.58 12.28 6.61
CA ASP A 329 -39.08 10.95 6.95
C ASP A 329 -39.43 9.86 5.91
N ASN A 330 -40.05 10.22 4.81
CA ASN A 330 -40.53 9.29 3.81
C ASN A 330 -39.82 9.47 2.47
N LEU A 331 -39.63 8.35 1.77
CA LEU A 331 -39.29 8.31 0.37
C LEU A 331 -40.57 8.39 -0.45
N ILE A 332 -40.71 9.41 -1.30
CA ILE A 332 -41.84 9.58 -2.17
C ILE A 332 -41.53 9.07 -3.58
N ILE A 333 -42.35 8.15 -4.06
CA ILE A 333 -42.27 7.63 -5.42
C ILE A 333 -43.47 8.18 -6.18
N LYS A 334 -43.25 9.11 -7.12
CA LYS A 334 -44.27 9.71 -7.98
C LYS A 334 -44.21 9.05 -9.35
N THR A 335 -45.25 8.33 -9.71
CA THR A 335 -45.33 7.62 -10.98
C THR A 335 -46.28 8.37 -11.92
N LYS A 336 -45.79 8.74 -13.09
CA LYS A 336 -46.64 9.21 -14.18
C LYS A 336 -47.14 8.00 -14.96
N VAL A 337 -48.45 7.91 -15.13
CA VAL A 337 -49.09 6.78 -15.80
C VAL A 337 -50.05 7.30 -16.87
N SER A 338 -50.19 6.52 -17.94
CA SER A 338 -51.19 6.67 -18.99
C SER A 338 -52.02 5.37 -19.12
N GLY A 339 -53.28 5.50 -19.64
CA GLY A 339 -54.14 4.32 -19.79
C GLY A 339 -55.42 4.58 -20.52
#